data_0395643171114b12d4b072bb060e82ea
#
_entry.id   0395643171114b12d4b072bb060e82ea
#
_cell.length_a   1.000
_cell.length_b   1.000
_cell.length_c   1.000
_cell.angle_alpha   90.00
_cell.angle_beta   90.00
_cell.angle_gamma   90.00
#
_symmetry.space_group_name_H-M   'P 1'
#
loop_
_entity.id
_entity.type
_entity.pdbx_description
1 polymer ?
#
loop_
_entity_poly.entity_id
_entity_poly.type
_entity_poly.pdbx_seq_one_letter_code
_entity_poly.pdbx_strand_id
1 'polypeptide(L)'
;MLSWDIAVSRAINNAVPRVYKVLNEHPYIPELAKRLRGAKLEVLNNLEKYVEETIQSVKNNGGNAYYVHDAKEAQEIVGKIVGKEKIVVMGKSMVAYELGIRKYLESLENEVWETDLGEFLIQQANEPPSHIIAPAIHMTKERVGKLLKEKIGGVDENSKVEDMVAVVRKFLREKFIKADVGITGANAIAADTGSILLVENEGNIRFTTVSPPIHIAIAGVEKILPTLADAMIEPLVQSAYAGLYPPTYVNLTSGPSSTADIEHNRVRPAHGPREFHLILVDNGRVKANKDEVLREALLCIRCGRCHFHCPVYRAIGNVWGDPPYSGPMGAMWSYVVDGDSKPAMYCVHSGNCKEVCPMQINIPRVLEYIKNKGIHNDSGGFNA
;
A
#
# COMPACT_ATOMS: atom_id res chain seq x y z
N MET A 1 -19.74 16.45 18.50
CA MET A 1 -18.60 16.16 17.59
C MET A 1 -18.29 14.68 17.70
N LEU A 2 -18.36 13.95 16.62
CA LEU A 2 -17.99 12.54 16.59
C LEU A 2 -16.49 12.43 16.87
N SER A 3 -16.03 11.39 17.55
CA SER A 3 -14.60 11.17 17.86
C SER A 3 -13.70 11.20 16.62
N TRP A 4 -14.23 10.83 15.46
CA TRP A 4 -13.63 10.94 14.15
C TRP A 4 -13.16 12.37 13.83
N ASP A 5 -14.04 13.39 13.98
CA ASP A 5 -13.73 14.78 13.60
C ASP A 5 -12.53 15.31 14.35
N ILE A 6 -12.38 14.94 15.63
CA ILE A 6 -11.29 15.41 16.48
C ILE A 6 -9.96 14.75 16.04
N ALA A 7 -9.95 13.45 15.85
CA ALA A 7 -8.76 12.71 15.50
C ALA A 7 -8.23 13.12 14.10
N VAL A 8 -9.12 13.17 13.11
CA VAL A 8 -8.78 13.55 11.73
C VAL A 8 -8.35 15.00 11.65
N SER A 9 -9.03 15.93 12.34
CA SER A 9 -8.64 17.33 12.37
C SER A 9 -7.26 17.53 12.97
N ARG A 10 -6.92 16.83 14.07
CA ARG A 10 -5.58 16.86 14.66
C ARG A 10 -4.52 16.34 13.69
N ALA A 11 -4.78 15.22 13.04
CA ALA A 11 -3.84 14.64 12.09
C ALA A 11 -3.59 15.56 10.88
N ILE A 12 -4.64 16.17 10.33
CA ILE A 12 -4.55 17.13 9.22
C ILE A 12 -3.75 18.36 9.62
N ASN A 13 -4.05 18.94 10.79
CA ASN A 13 -3.36 20.13 11.31
C ASN A 13 -1.87 19.86 11.54
N ASN A 14 -1.48 18.62 11.82
CA ASN A 14 -0.09 18.23 11.96
C ASN A 14 0.58 17.91 10.62
N ALA A 15 -0.10 17.22 9.72
CA ALA A 15 0.47 16.71 8.47
C ALA A 15 0.62 17.80 7.40
N VAL A 16 -0.41 18.63 7.19
CA VAL A 16 -0.44 19.61 6.10
C VAL A 16 0.69 20.63 6.19
N PRO A 17 0.95 21.29 7.34
CA PRO A 17 2.07 22.23 7.46
C PRO A 17 3.44 21.57 7.22
N ARG A 18 3.61 20.30 7.63
CA ARG A 18 4.86 19.57 7.40
C ARG A 18 5.14 19.38 5.92
N VAL A 19 4.12 19.06 5.12
CA VAL A 19 4.31 18.91 3.67
C VAL A 19 4.75 20.22 3.04
N TYR A 20 4.11 21.36 3.37
CA TYR A 20 4.52 22.66 2.83
C TYR A 20 5.94 23.02 3.25
N LYS A 21 6.32 22.74 4.51
CA LYS A 21 7.69 22.93 4.98
C LYS A 21 8.68 22.12 4.17
N VAL A 22 8.43 20.82 3.98
CA VAL A 22 9.29 19.92 3.20
C VAL A 22 9.45 20.42 1.77
N LEU A 23 8.36 20.79 1.09
CA LEU A 23 8.41 21.26 -0.30
C LEU A 23 9.16 22.58 -0.45
N ASN A 24 9.11 23.45 0.56
CA ASN A 24 9.87 24.70 0.57
C ASN A 24 11.37 24.47 0.83
N GLU A 25 11.71 23.56 1.75
CA GLU A 25 13.09 23.21 2.09
C GLU A 25 13.76 22.35 1.01
N HIS A 26 12.99 21.61 0.21
CA HIS A 26 13.46 20.67 -0.81
C HIS A 26 12.78 20.93 -2.17
N PRO A 27 13.11 22.04 -2.86
CA PRO A 27 12.45 22.46 -4.11
C PRO A 27 12.64 21.49 -5.28
N TYR A 28 13.56 20.54 -5.17
CA TYR A 28 13.75 19.47 -6.17
C TYR A 28 12.65 18.39 -6.13
N ILE A 29 11.89 18.26 -5.02
CA ILE A 29 10.85 17.23 -4.89
C ILE A 29 9.74 17.36 -5.94
N PRO A 30 9.18 18.56 -6.22
CA PRO A 30 8.22 18.72 -7.31
C PRO A 30 8.76 18.33 -8.70
N GLU A 31 10.06 18.56 -8.96
CA GLU A 31 10.68 18.14 -10.22
C GLU A 31 10.84 16.61 -10.31
N LEU A 32 11.20 15.96 -9.19
CA LEU A 32 11.17 14.50 -9.09
C LEU A 32 9.77 13.93 -9.31
N ALA A 33 8.73 14.59 -8.81
CA ALA A 33 7.34 14.17 -9.04
C ALA A 33 6.96 14.22 -10.54
N LYS A 34 7.38 15.25 -11.27
CA LYS A 34 7.18 15.34 -12.73
C LYS A 34 7.90 14.22 -13.47
N ARG A 35 9.16 13.95 -13.11
CA ARG A 35 9.94 12.84 -13.68
C ARG A 35 9.27 11.51 -13.42
N LEU A 36 8.85 11.25 -12.18
CA LEU A 36 8.14 10.05 -11.78
C LEU A 36 6.85 9.86 -12.60
N ARG A 37 6.08 10.94 -12.79
CA ARG A 37 4.86 10.90 -13.62
C ARG A 37 5.19 10.50 -15.06
N GLY A 38 6.25 11.05 -15.63
CA GLY A 38 6.74 10.69 -16.97
C GLY A 38 7.08 9.20 -17.08
N ALA A 39 7.88 8.69 -16.15
CA ALA A 39 8.25 7.27 -16.08
C ALA A 39 7.03 6.34 -15.94
N LYS A 40 6.05 6.70 -15.08
CA LYS A 40 4.79 5.93 -14.97
C LYS A 40 4.00 5.94 -16.28
N LEU A 41 3.91 7.07 -16.97
CA LEU A 41 3.22 7.14 -18.26
C LEU A 41 3.92 6.29 -19.34
N GLU A 42 5.24 6.25 -19.34
CA GLU A 42 6.03 5.39 -20.24
C GLU A 42 5.68 3.92 -20.04
N VAL A 43 5.63 3.46 -18.79
CA VAL A 43 5.23 2.08 -18.46
C VAL A 43 3.79 1.82 -18.88
N LEU A 44 2.85 2.71 -18.56
CA LEU A 44 1.44 2.54 -18.91
C LEU A 44 1.21 2.52 -20.44
N ASN A 45 2.06 3.19 -21.21
CA ASN A 45 2.03 3.13 -22.68
C ASN A 45 2.52 1.79 -23.24
N ASN A 46 3.34 1.06 -22.49
CA ASN A 46 3.99 -0.18 -22.89
C ASN A 46 3.87 -1.26 -21.82
N LEU A 47 2.69 -1.37 -21.18
CA LEU A 47 2.52 -2.11 -19.93
C LEU A 47 2.91 -3.60 -20.06
N GLU A 48 2.48 -4.27 -21.10
CA GLU A 48 2.79 -5.69 -21.36
C GLU A 48 4.31 -5.92 -21.43
N LYS A 49 5.03 -5.09 -22.19
CA LYS A 49 6.49 -5.14 -22.29
C LYS A 49 7.15 -5.04 -20.91
N TYR A 50 6.75 -4.06 -20.10
CA TYR A 50 7.37 -3.85 -18.80
C TYR A 50 6.98 -4.92 -17.77
N VAL A 51 5.82 -5.54 -17.89
CA VAL A 51 5.44 -6.71 -17.10
C VAL A 51 6.34 -7.89 -17.43
N GLU A 52 6.54 -8.21 -18.70
CA GLU A 52 7.42 -9.29 -19.16
C GLU A 52 8.86 -9.06 -18.73
N GLU A 53 9.39 -7.85 -18.95
CA GLU A 53 10.73 -7.45 -18.52
C GLU A 53 10.92 -7.62 -17.01
N THR A 54 9.95 -7.17 -16.20
CA THR A 54 9.98 -7.33 -14.75
C THR A 54 10.06 -8.80 -14.35
N ILE A 55 9.20 -9.65 -14.93
CA ILE A 55 9.17 -11.08 -14.65
C ILE A 55 10.51 -11.72 -14.96
N GLN A 56 11.07 -11.40 -16.12
CA GLN A 56 12.37 -11.94 -16.53
C GLN A 56 13.50 -11.47 -15.61
N SER A 57 13.52 -10.19 -15.25
CA SER A 57 14.53 -9.62 -14.36
C SER A 57 14.51 -10.23 -12.96
N VAL A 58 13.32 -10.47 -12.40
CA VAL A 58 13.17 -11.18 -11.11
C VAL A 58 13.73 -12.59 -11.20
N LYS A 59 13.41 -13.34 -12.27
CA LYS A 59 13.91 -14.71 -12.50
C LYS A 59 15.43 -14.74 -12.66
N ASN A 60 16.00 -13.78 -13.39
CA ASN A 60 17.45 -13.66 -13.57
C ASN A 60 18.18 -13.43 -12.24
N ASN A 61 17.53 -12.76 -11.27
CA ASN A 61 18.04 -12.59 -9.91
C ASN A 61 17.80 -13.81 -9.00
N GLY A 62 17.19 -14.88 -9.52
CA GLY A 62 16.91 -16.11 -8.77
C GLY A 62 15.66 -16.04 -7.91
N GLY A 63 14.80 -15.05 -8.12
CA GLY A 63 13.46 -15.00 -7.55
C GLY A 63 12.43 -15.71 -8.46
N ASN A 64 11.20 -15.78 -7.96
CA ASN A 64 10.04 -16.27 -8.70
C ASN A 64 9.11 -15.07 -8.98
N ALA A 65 8.53 -15.01 -10.17
CA ALA A 65 7.58 -13.96 -10.51
C ALA A 65 6.35 -14.55 -11.19
N TYR A 66 5.18 -14.02 -10.79
CA TYR A 66 3.87 -14.46 -11.24
C TYR A 66 3.08 -13.24 -11.68
N TYR A 67 2.32 -13.37 -12.76
CA TYR A 67 1.31 -12.41 -13.16
C TYR A 67 -0.06 -13.01 -12.87
N VAL A 68 -0.93 -12.27 -12.21
CA VAL A 68 -2.26 -12.74 -11.81
C VAL A 68 -3.34 -11.75 -12.28
N HIS A 69 -4.44 -12.29 -12.75
CA HIS A 69 -5.53 -11.52 -13.33
C HIS A 69 -6.52 -11.00 -12.27
N ASP A 70 -6.71 -11.73 -11.19
CA ASP A 70 -7.71 -11.43 -10.16
C ASP A 70 -7.30 -11.88 -8.76
N ALA A 71 -8.16 -11.59 -7.79
CA ALA A 71 -7.94 -11.93 -6.39
C ALA A 71 -7.86 -13.44 -6.14
N LYS A 72 -8.67 -14.23 -6.86
CA LYS A 72 -8.73 -15.69 -6.68
C LYS A 72 -7.42 -16.33 -7.10
N GLU A 73 -6.91 -15.96 -8.26
CA GLU A 73 -5.63 -16.47 -8.77
C GLU A 73 -4.46 -16.09 -7.85
N ALA A 74 -4.47 -14.83 -7.34
CA ALA A 74 -3.50 -14.39 -6.36
C ALA A 74 -3.56 -15.20 -5.06
N GLN A 75 -4.74 -15.42 -4.51
CA GLN A 75 -4.96 -16.22 -3.31
C GLN A 75 -4.46 -17.66 -3.48
N GLU A 76 -4.78 -18.31 -4.60
CA GLU A 76 -4.34 -19.67 -4.89
C GLU A 76 -2.82 -19.81 -4.97
N ILE A 77 -2.13 -18.86 -5.62
CA ILE A 77 -0.66 -18.85 -5.70
C ILE A 77 -0.04 -18.60 -4.34
N VAL A 78 -0.52 -17.59 -3.60
CA VAL A 78 -0.01 -17.28 -2.25
C VAL A 78 -0.26 -18.47 -1.31
N GLY A 79 -1.44 -19.08 -1.34
CA GLY A 79 -1.76 -20.24 -0.52
C GLY A 79 -0.88 -21.46 -0.82
N LYS A 80 -0.52 -21.70 -2.09
CA LYS A 80 0.42 -22.77 -2.48
C LYS A 80 1.83 -22.52 -1.95
N ILE A 81 2.29 -21.26 -1.94
CA ILE A 81 3.63 -20.89 -1.44
C ILE A 81 3.68 -20.98 0.09
N VAL A 82 2.66 -20.44 0.77
CA VAL A 82 2.61 -20.39 2.24
C VAL A 82 2.31 -21.76 2.85
N GLY A 83 1.34 -22.50 2.33
CA GLY A 83 0.85 -23.75 2.90
C GLY A 83 -0.11 -23.52 4.08
N LYS A 84 -0.10 -24.45 5.03
CA LYS A 84 -0.96 -24.44 6.24
C LYS A 84 -0.14 -24.41 7.52
N GLU A 85 -0.78 -23.99 8.62
CA GLU A 85 -0.20 -23.98 9.98
C GLU A 85 1.13 -23.21 10.07
N LYS A 86 1.21 -22.07 9.35
CA LYS A 86 2.39 -21.22 9.29
C LYS A 86 2.18 -19.93 10.06
N ILE A 87 3.28 -19.39 10.58
CA ILE A 87 3.31 -18.03 11.12
C ILE A 87 3.70 -17.09 9.99
N VAL A 88 2.78 -16.20 9.64
CA VAL A 88 2.92 -15.22 8.57
C VAL A 88 2.97 -13.81 9.16
N VAL A 89 4.01 -13.05 8.83
CA VAL A 89 4.10 -11.63 9.17
C VAL A 89 3.86 -10.79 7.92
N MET A 90 2.95 -9.82 8.01
CA MET A 90 2.56 -8.99 6.88
C MET A 90 2.95 -7.54 7.11
N GLY A 91 3.71 -6.97 6.18
CA GLY A 91 3.86 -5.52 6.07
C GLY A 91 2.61 -4.92 5.43
N LYS A 92 2.25 -3.71 5.85
CA LYS A 92 1.09 -2.99 5.32
C LYS A 92 1.08 -2.99 3.78
N SER A 93 0.04 -3.53 3.20
CA SER A 93 -0.16 -3.57 1.75
C SER A 93 -1.62 -3.40 1.38
N MET A 94 -1.93 -2.28 0.70
CA MET A 94 -3.28 -2.04 0.19
C MET A 94 -3.69 -3.08 -0.85
N VAL A 95 -2.75 -3.57 -1.67
CA VAL A 95 -3.03 -4.60 -2.68
C VAL A 95 -3.30 -5.95 -2.02
N ALA A 96 -2.52 -6.34 -1.01
CA ALA A 96 -2.80 -7.58 -0.28
C ALA A 96 -4.16 -7.55 0.45
N TYR A 97 -4.56 -6.37 0.97
CA TYR A 97 -5.89 -6.18 1.55
C TYR A 97 -6.99 -6.25 0.47
N GLU A 98 -6.82 -5.57 -0.66
CA GLU A 98 -7.70 -5.60 -1.84
C GLU A 98 -8.00 -7.04 -2.27
N LEU A 99 -6.98 -7.88 -2.29
CA LEU A 99 -7.08 -9.30 -2.67
C LEU A 99 -7.57 -10.22 -1.54
N GLY A 100 -7.81 -9.70 -0.34
CA GLY A 100 -8.25 -10.50 0.81
C GLY A 100 -7.22 -11.53 1.30
N ILE A 101 -5.93 -11.32 1.05
CA ILE A 101 -4.85 -12.30 1.31
C ILE A 101 -4.81 -12.74 2.77
N ARG A 102 -4.91 -11.81 3.73
CA ARG A 102 -4.89 -12.14 5.15
C ARG A 102 -6.02 -13.11 5.52
N LYS A 103 -7.27 -12.75 5.20
CA LYS A 103 -8.44 -13.58 5.53
C LYS A 103 -8.36 -14.95 4.85
N TYR A 104 -7.86 -15.00 3.62
CA TYR A 104 -7.67 -16.25 2.91
C TYR A 104 -6.64 -17.15 3.60
N LEU A 105 -5.49 -16.61 4.03
CA LEU A 105 -4.47 -17.38 4.75
C LEU A 105 -4.94 -17.83 6.13
N GLU A 106 -5.70 -16.98 6.85
CA GLU A 106 -6.34 -17.34 8.12
C GLU A 106 -7.33 -18.52 7.91
N SER A 107 -8.05 -18.57 6.78
CA SER A 107 -8.94 -19.69 6.44
C SER A 107 -8.21 -21.01 6.14
N LEU A 108 -6.92 -20.94 5.85
CA LEU A 108 -6.02 -22.09 5.69
C LEU A 108 -5.29 -22.48 6.99
N GLU A 109 -5.80 -22.02 8.15
CA GLU A 109 -5.26 -22.33 9.48
C GLU A 109 -3.87 -21.70 9.75
N ASN A 110 -3.51 -20.62 9.03
CA ASN A 110 -2.29 -19.88 9.28
C ASN A 110 -2.49 -18.80 10.36
N GLU A 111 -1.47 -18.57 11.17
CA GLU A 111 -1.38 -17.47 12.11
C GLU A 111 -0.82 -16.22 11.41
N VAL A 112 -1.65 -15.22 11.12
CA VAL A 112 -1.28 -14.04 10.32
C VAL A 112 -1.23 -12.77 11.17
N TRP A 113 -0.11 -12.05 11.16
CA TRP A 113 0.12 -10.83 11.93
C TRP A 113 0.47 -9.63 11.06
N GLU A 114 -0.34 -8.59 11.14
CA GLU A 114 -0.01 -7.27 10.62
C GLU A 114 1.10 -6.64 11.47
N THR A 115 2.11 -6.05 10.82
CA THR A 115 3.31 -5.58 11.50
C THR A 115 3.47 -4.06 11.58
N ASP A 116 2.72 -3.30 10.77
CA ASP A 116 2.54 -1.85 10.94
C ASP A 116 1.66 -1.63 12.18
N LEU A 117 2.04 -0.69 13.06
CA LEU A 117 1.30 -0.46 14.31
C LEU A 117 -0.17 -0.13 14.07
N GLY A 118 -0.47 0.70 13.08
CA GLY A 118 -1.85 1.06 12.76
C GLY A 118 -2.65 -0.13 12.20
N GLU A 119 -2.07 -0.93 11.30
CA GLU A 119 -2.70 -2.15 10.78
C GLU A 119 -2.88 -3.20 11.88
N PHE A 120 -1.90 -3.37 12.76
CA PHE A 120 -2.01 -4.25 13.92
C PHE A 120 -3.18 -3.85 14.82
N LEU A 121 -3.34 -2.57 15.12
CA LEU A 121 -4.44 -2.08 15.97
C LEU A 121 -5.80 -2.35 15.34
N ILE A 122 -5.99 -2.09 14.04
CA ILE A 122 -7.26 -2.37 13.35
C ILE A 122 -7.50 -3.87 13.20
N GLN A 123 -6.45 -4.68 13.03
CA GLN A 123 -6.56 -6.15 13.08
C GLN A 123 -7.10 -6.60 14.43
N GLN A 124 -6.51 -6.12 15.54
CA GLN A 124 -6.97 -6.47 16.88
C GLN A 124 -8.39 -5.99 17.18
N ALA A 125 -8.79 -4.85 16.62
CA ALA A 125 -10.13 -4.30 16.75
C ALA A 125 -11.16 -4.94 15.80
N ASN A 126 -10.70 -5.74 14.83
CA ASN A 126 -11.49 -6.28 13.71
C ASN A 126 -12.22 -5.17 12.94
N GLU A 127 -11.50 -4.10 12.63
CA GLU A 127 -12.02 -2.94 11.92
C GLU A 127 -11.31 -2.73 10.57
N PRO A 128 -11.95 -2.07 9.59
CA PRO A 128 -11.29 -1.67 8.36
C PRO A 128 -10.36 -0.48 8.57
N PRO A 129 -9.33 -0.30 7.71
CA PRO A 129 -8.48 0.87 7.75
C PRO A 129 -9.27 2.15 7.43
N SER A 130 -8.98 3.23 8.18
CA SER A 130 -9.66 4.52 8.01
C SER A 130 -8.92 5.48 7.08
N HIS A 131 -7.62 5.30 6.90
CA HIS A 131 -6.78 6.13 6.03
C HIS A 131 -5.65 5.30 5.43
N ILE A 132 -5.30 5.59 4.18
CA ILE A 132 -4.33 4.79 3.41
C ILE A 132 -2.90 4.81 3.96
N ILE A 133 -2.52 5.83 4.75
CA ILE A 133 -1.19 5.92 5.39
C ILE A 133 -1.29 5.63 6.88
N ALA A 134 -2.33 6.12 7.56
CA ALA A 134 -2.52 6.01 9.00
C ALA A 134 -3.83 5.24 9.29
N PRO A 135 -3.83 3.89 9.20
CA PRO A 135 -5.07 3.08 9.23
C PRO A 135 -5.90 3.28 10.49
N ALA A 136 -5.26 3.43 11.65
CA ALA A 136 -5.90 3.63 12.95
C ALA A 136 -6.11 5.11 13.35
N ILE A 137 -6.08 6.06 12.39
CA ILE A 137 -6.17 7.52 12.65
C ILE A 137 -7.43 7.94 13.43
N HIS A 138 -8.48 7.14 13.40
CA HIS A 138 -9.74 7.34 14.09
C HIS A 138 -9.74 6.86 15.56
N MET A 139 -8.70 6.13 15.98
CA MET A 139 -8.59 5.63 17.34
C MET A 139 -7.98 6.68 18.27
N THR A 140 -8.63 6.91 19.43
CA THR A 140 -8.03 7.73 20.48
C THR A 140 -7.02 6.91 21.29
N LYS A 141 -6.11 7.59 21.98
CA LYS A 141 -5.12 6.96 22.86
C LYS A 141 -5.78 6.02 23.90
N GLU A 142 -6.86 6.48 24.53
CA GLU A 142 -7.59 5.74 25.55
C GLU A 142 -8.19 4.45 24.96
N ARG A 143 -8.75 4.54 23.76
CA ARG A 143 -9.28 3.36 23.05
C ARG A 143 -8.20 2.36 22.72
N VAL A 144 -7.03 2.83 22.25
CA VAL A 144 -5.87 1.97 22.00
C VAL A 144 -5.40 1.27 23.27
N GLY A 145 -5.26 2.01 24.39
CA GLY A 145 -4.86 1.43 25.66
C GLY A 145 -5.81 0.34 26.17
N LYS A 146 -7.13 0.56 26.05
CA LYS A 146 -8.14 -0.44 26.40
C LYS A 146 -8.05 -1.68 25.51
N LEU A 147 -7.91 -1.50 24.20
CA LEU A 147 -7.76 -2.59 23.23
C LEU A 147 -6.52 -3.45 23.54
N LEU A 148 -5.38 -2.80 23.77
CA LEU A 148 -4.12 -3.51 24.08
C LEU A 148 -4.19 -4.23 25.42
N LYS A 149 -4.84 -3.65 26.44
CA LYS A 149 -5.10 -4.32 27.73
C LYS A 149 -5.83 -5.64 27.53
N GLU A 150 -6.87 -5.63 26.69
CA GLU A 150 -7.68 -6.81 26.42
C GLU A 150 -6.93 -7.88 25.60
N LYS A 151 -6.19 -7.46 24.57
CA LYS A 151 -5.58 -8.37 23.57
C LYS A 151 -4.19 -8.87 23.95
N ILE A 152 -3.39 -8.05 24.61
CA ILE A 152 -1.98 -8.35 24.91
C ILE A 152 -1.69 -8.26 26.41
N GLY A 153 -2.31 -7.32 27.11
CA GLY A 153 -2.00 -6.98 28.51
C GLY A 153 -0.83 -6.01 28.65
N GLY A 154 -0.44 -5.73 29.89
CA GLY A 154 0.74 -4.91 30.23
C GLY A 154 0.58 -3.40 30.13
N VAL A 155 -0.55 -2.91 29.60
CA VAL A 155 -0.91 -1.49 29.50
C VAL A 155 -2.42 -1.31 29.67
N ASP A 156 -2.86 -0.06 29.84
CA ASP A 156 -4.27 0.33 29.95
C ASP A 156 -4.55 1.71 29.32
N GLU A 157 -5.77 2.22 29.47
CA GLU A 157 -6.21 3.50 28.93
C GLU A 157 -5.44 4.71 29.47
N ASN A 158 -4.78 4.61 30.62
CA ASN A 158 -4.00 5.66 31.27
C ASN A 158 -2.51 5.59 30.90
N SER A 159 -2.05 4.48 30.33
CA SER A 159 -0.65 4.25 29.97
C SER A 159 -0.14 5.30 28.98
N LYS A 160 1.16 5.58 29.01
CA LYS A 160 1.79 6.47 28.02
C LYS A 160 1.84 5.79 26.66
N VAL A 161 1.90 6.61 25.60
CA VAL A 161 1.99 6.10 24.22
C VAL A 161 3.24 5.25 24.01
N GLU A 162 4.35 5.65 24.64
CA GLU A 162 5.64 4.94 24.57
C GLU A 162 5.53 3.54 25.15
N ASP A 163 4.80 3.35 26.26
CA ASP A 163 4.58 2.06 26.91
C ASP A 163 3.70 1.14 26.03
N MET A 164 2.66 1.72 25.41
CA MET A 164 1.79 1.01 24.46
C MET A 164 2.59 0.50 23.25
N VAL A 165 3.44 1.35 22.67
CA VAL A 165 4.33 0.96 21.58
C VAL A 165 5.33 -0.11 22.01
N ALA A 166 5.89 -0.01 23.23
CA ALA A 166 6.83 -0.99 23.75
C ALA A 166 6.22 -2.38 23.91
N VAL A 167 4.97 -2.48 24.38
CA VAL A 167 4.24 -3.76 24.51
C VAL A 167 4.01 -4.40 23.14
N VAL A 168 3.50 -3.65 22.16
CA VAL A 168 3.28 -4.15 20.79
C VAL A 168 4.61 -4.58 20.16
N ARG A 169 5.67 -3.77 20.32
CA ARG A 169 7.01 -4.11 19.83
C ARG A 169 7.53 -5.43 20.41
N LYS A 170 7.35 -5.66 21.72
CA LYS A 170 7.75 -6.92 22.36
C LYS A 170 6.97 -8.10 21.80
N PHE A 171 5.65 -7.95 21.66
CA PHE A 171 4.77 -8.98 21.11
C PHE A 171 5.15 -9.34 19.66
N LEU A 172 5.27 -8.34 18.78
CA LEU A 172 5.59 -8.57 17.35
C LEU A 172 7.02 -9.08 17.16
N ARG A 173 7.97 -8.74 18.05
CA ARG A 173 9.35 -9.24 17.97
C ARG A 173 9.41 -10.77 18.01
N GLU A 174 8.60 -11.39 18.85
CA GLU A 174 8.52 -12.85 18.93
C GLU A 174 7.91 -13.45 17.65
N LYS A 175 6.94 -12.76 17.03
CA LYS A 175 6.33 -13.18 15.77
C LYS A 175 7.33 -13.11 14.62
N PHE A 176 8.10 -12.02 14.51
CA PHE A 176 9.15 -11.89 13.50
C PHE A 176 10.21 -13.01 13.57
N ILE A 177 10.62 -13.39 14.79
CA ILE A 177 11.65 -14.43 14.98
C ILE A 177 11.13 -15.82 14.57
N LYS A 178 9.83 -16.07 14.79
CA LYS A 178 9.21 -17.38 14.53
C LYS A 178 8.54 -17.47 13.14
N ALA A 179 8.53 -16.38 12.38
CA ALA A 179 7.81 -16.32 11.10
C ALA A 179 8.37 -17.28 10.06
N ASP A 180 7.50 -18.04 9.45
CA ASP A 180 7.80 -18.90 8.29
C ASP A 180 7.80 -18.10 6.99
N VAL A 181 6.91 -17.11 6.87
CA VAL A 181 6.70 -16.31 5.65
C VAL A 181 6.53 -14.83 6.00
N GLY A 182 7.21 -13.98 5.24
CA GLY A 182 6.99 -12.54 5.23
C GLY A 182 6.26 -12.11 3.97
N ILE A 183 5.18 -11.35 4.12
CA ILE A 183 4.42 -10.79 2.98
C ILE A 183 4.51 -9.28 3.01
N THR A 184 4.83 -8.66 1.87
CA THR A 184 4.85 -7.19 1.73
C THR A 184 4.11 -6.75 0.48
N GLY A 185 3.84 -5.45 0.39
CA GLY A 185 3.59 -4.79 -0.89
C GLY A 185 4.88 -4.43 -1.61
N ALA A 186 4.78 -3.49 -2.56
CA ALA A 186 5.89 -2.71 -3.06
C ALA A 186 5.42 -1.27 -3.32
N ASN A 187 6.26 -0.28 -2.99
CA ASN A 187 6.01 1.11 -3.36
C ASN A 187 6.34 1.31 -4.84
N ALA A 188 7.48 0.78 -5.29
CA ALA A 188 7.90 0.77 -6.67
C ALA A 188 8.56 -0.56 -7.05
N ILE A 189 8.56 -0.89 -8.34
CA ILE A 189 9.22 -2.06 -8.93
C ILE A 189 10.03 -1.56 -10.12
N ALA A 190 11.30 -1.91 -10.20
CA ALA A 190 12.18 -1.59 -11.33
C ALA A 190 12.14 -2.72 -12.34
N ALA A 191 11.71 -2.44 -13.57
CA ALA A 191 11.60 -3.47 -14.62
C ALA A 191 12.98 -4.00 -15.05
N ASP A 192 13.95 -3.12 -15.21
CA ASP A 192 15.31 -3.45 -15.65
C ASP A 192 16.06 -4.42 -14.73
N THR A 193 15.77 -4.37 -13.43
CA THR A 193 16.48 -5.15 -12.41
C THR A 193 15.59 -6.12 -11.64
N GLY A 194 14.25 -6.08 -11.80
CA GLY A 194 13.33 -6.86 -11.00
C GLY A 194 13.36 -6.52 -9.50
N SER A 195 13.93 -5.36 -9.15
CA SER A 195 14.05 -4.91 -7.77
C SER A 195 12.76 -4.27 -7.29
N ILE A 196 12.40 -4.54 -6.03
CA ILE A 196 11.28 -3.85 -5.36
C ILE A 196 11.81 -2.85 -4.34
N LEU A 197 11.10 -1.74 -4.19
CA LEU A 197 11.37 -0.72 -3.19
C LEU A 197 10.22 -0.63 -2.20
N LEU A 198 10.59 -0.51 -0.92
CA LEU A 198 9.67 -0.47 0.20
C LEU A 198 10.03 0.69 1.13
N VAL A 199 9.05 1.53 1.44
CA VAL A 199 9.18 2.64 2.40
C VAL A 199 8.66 2.20 3.75
N GLU A 200 9.42 2.48 4.79
CA GLU A 200 9.01 2.25 6.18
C GLU A 200 9.60 3.30 7.15
N ASN A 201 8.96 3.45 8.30
CA ASN A 201 9.44 4.31 9.39
C ASN A 201 9.66 3.53 10.70
N GLU A 202 9.06 2.37 10.84
CA GLU A 202 9.01 1.58 12.07
C GLU A 202 10.08 0.49 12.15
N GLY A 203 10.67 0.11 11.02
CA GLY A 203 11.57 -1.03 10.91
C GLY A 203 10.86 -2.38 10.75
N ASN A 204 9.53 -2.40 10.71
CA ASN A 204 8.70 -3.59 10.57
C ASN A 204 8.88 -4.29 9.23
N ILE A 205 8.96 -3.54 8.12
CA ILE A 205 9.18 -4.10 6.78
C ILE A 205 10.53 -4.82 6.70
N ARG A 206 11.60 -4.27 7.31
CA ARG A 206 12.92 -4.93 7.37
C ARG A 206 12.84 -6.30 8.01
N PHE A 207 12.15 -6.42 9.17
CA PHE A 207 11.95 -7.71 9.80
C PHE A 207 11.08 -8.65 8.96
N THR A 208 10.02 -8.13 8.35
CA THR A 208 9.14 -8.91 7.47
C THR A 208 9.88 -9.46 6.25
N THR A 209 10.83 -8.69 5.69
CA THR A 209 11.58 -9.10 4.49
C THR A 209 12.79 -9.95 4.76
N VAL A 210 13.40 -9.89 5.96
CA VAL A 210 14.70 -10.50 6.23
C VAL A 210 14.62 -11.68 7.19
N SER A 211 13.73 -11.66 8.20
CA SER A 211 13.68 -12.72 9.22
C SER A 211 13.10 -14.03 8.68
N PRO A 212 11.98 -14.04 7.91
CA PRO A 212 11.41 -15.29 7.42
C PRO A 212 12.22 -15.89 6.27
N PRO A 213 12.22 -17.24 6.13
CA PRO A 213 12.89 -17.93 5.03
C PRO A 213 12.26 -17.69 3.66
N ILE A 214 11.00 -17.23 3.60
CA ILE A 214 10.26 -16.92 2.38
C ILE A 214 9.77 -15.49 2.43
N HIS A 215 10.05 -14.70 1.39
CA HIS A 215 9.50 -13.35 1.21
C HIS A 215 8.62 -13.31 -0.03
N ILE A 216 7.35 -12.91 0.14
CA ILE A 216 6.37 -12.70 -0.93
C ILE A 216 6.07 -11.21 -1.03
N ALA A 217 6.32 -10.60 -2.19
CA ALA A 217 5.92 -9.23 -2.49
C ALA A 217 4.69 -9.24 -3.40
N ILE A 218 3.61 -8.53 -3.03
CA ILE A 218 2.36 -8.46 -3.80
C ILE A 218 2.12 -7.02 -4.21
N ALA A 219 2.13 -6.74 -5.52
CA ALA A 219 2.03 -5.38 -6.02
C ALA A 219 1.25 -5.31 -7.33
N GLY A 220 0.49 -4.25 -7.53
CA GLY A 220 -0.18 -4.00 -8.79
C GLY A 220 0.80 -3.61 -9.89
N VAL A 221 0.48 -3.95 -11.14
CA VAL A 221 1.30 -3.64 -12.32
C VAL A 221 1.56 -2.14 -12.49
N GLU A 222 0.73 -1.28 -11.92
CA GLU A 222 0.91 0.18 -11.91
C GLU A 222 2.09 0.65 -11.06
N LYS A 223 2.72 -0.25 -10.29
CA LYS A 223 3.92 0.03 -9.51
C LYS A 223 5.22 -0.15 -10.26
N ILE A 224 5.16 -0.67 -11.47
CA ILE A 224 6.33 -0.85 -12.33
C ILE A 224 6.82 0.51 -12.84
N LEU A 225 8.14 0.68 -12.83
CA LEU A 225 8.89 1.81 -13.37
C LEU A 225 10.01 1.29 -14.27
N PRO A 226 10.47 2.05 -15.28
CA PRO A 226 11.38 1.53 -16.28
C PRO A 226 12.71 1.07 -15.70
N THR A 227 13.31 1.87 -14.82
CA THR A 227 14.65 1.62 -14.29
C THR A 227 14.68 1.68 -12.76
N LEU A 228 15.72 1.10 -12.17
CA LEU A 228 15.98 1.22 -10.73
C LEU A 228 16.16 2.68 -10.30
N ALA A 229 16.78 3.50 -11.14
CA ALA A 229 16.94 4.92 -10.87
C ALA A 229 15.60 5.66 -10.80
N ASP A 230 14.64 5.32 -11.66
CA ASP A 230 13.28 5.89 -11.62
C ASP A 230 12.50 5.35 -10.43
N ALA A 231 12.65 4.07 -10.10
CA ALA A 231 12.02 3.43 -8.96
C ALA A 231 12.44 4.06 -7.62
N MET A 232 13.72 4.50 -7.49
CA MET A 232 14.22 5.21 -6.31
C MET A 232 13.58 6.59 -6.09
N ILE A 233 12.95 7.18 -7.10
CA ILE A 233 12.27 8.47 -6.97
C ILE A 233 10.94 8.34 -6.21
N GLU A 234 10.20 7.25 -6.40
CA GLU A 234 8.86 7.10 -5.79
C GLU A 234 8.89 7.22 -4.26
N PRO A 235 9.77 6.53 -3.50
CA PRO A 235 9.90 6.68 -2.05
C PRO A 235 10.10 8.13 -1.58
N LEU A 236 10.92 8.89 -2.30
CA LEU A 236 11.20 10.28 -1.95
C LEU A 236 9.98 11.17 -2.15
N VAL A 237 9.34 11.07 -3.31
CA VAL A 237 8.14 11.85 -3.63
C VAL A 237 6.98 11.46 -2.71
N GLN A 238 6.73 10.16 -2.52
CA GLN A 238 5.65 9.68 -1.67
C GLN A 238 5.80 10.19 -0.24
N SER A 239 6.99 10.04 0.35
CA SER A 239 7.26 10.47 1.74
C SER A 239 7.12 11.97 1.91
N ALA A 240 7.63 12.77 0.96
CA ALA A 240 7.53 14.23 1.02
C ALA A 240 6.07 14.69 1.00
N TYR A 241 5.25 14.16 0.09
CA TYR A 241 3.84 14.53 -0.01
C TYR A 241 2.95 13.90 1.06
N ALA A 242 3.45 12.89 1.77
CA ALA A 242 2.83 12.35 2.98
C ALA A 242 3.15 13.16 4.25
N GLY A 243 4.12 14.10 4.20
CA GLY A 243 4.62 14.85 5.36
C GLY A 243 5.55 14.04 6.27
N LEU A 244 6.18 12.99 5.72
CA LEU A 244 7.06 12.03 6.39
C LEU A 244 8.47 12.01 5.73
N TYR A 245 8.98 13.18 5.36
CA TYR A 245 10.26 13.32 4.69
C TYR A 245 11.36 13.80 5.63
N PRO A 246 12.60 13.26 5.54
CA PRO A 246 12.94 12.06 4.74
C PRO A 246 12.28 10.80 5.31
N PRO A 247 12.06 9.74 4.49
CA PRO A 247 11.63 8.45 5.02
C PRO A 247 12.71 7.90 5.95
N THR A 248 12.31 7.23 7.04
CA THR A 248 13.30 6.66 7.99
C THR A 248 14.14 5.59 7.30
N TYR A 249 13.50 4.76 6.47
CA TYR A 249 14.15 3.71 5.72
C TYR A 249 13.54 3.54 4.34
N VAL A 250 14.39 3.21 3.38
CA VAL A 250 14.00 2.67 2.06
C VAL A 250 14.72 1.34 1.90
N ASN A 251 13.97 0.26 1.78
CA ASN A 251 14.51 -1.05 1.52
C ASN A 251 14.45 -1.34 0.03
N LEU A 252 15.54 -1.89 -0.51
CA LEU A 252 15.65 -2.39 -1.87
C LEU A 252 15.90 -3.89 -1.80
N THR A 253 15.05 -4.68 -2.45
CA THR A 253 15.18 -6.14 -2.54
C THR A 253 15.22 -6.57 -4.00
N SER A 254 16.28 -7.30 -4.39
CA SER A 254 16.52 -7.78 -5.75
C SER A 254 16.69 -9.31 -5.78
N GLY A 255 15.69 -10.04 -5.26
CA GLY A 255 15.72 -11.49 -5.18
C GLY A 255 16.11 -12.05 -3.81
N PRO A 256 16.40 -13.37 -3.73
CA PRO A 256 16.78 -14.04 -2.49
C PRO A 256 18.09 -13.52 -1.92
N SER A 257 18.27 -13.69 -0.59
CA SER A 257 19.51 -13.35 0.08
C SER A 257 20.72 -14.08 -0.53
N SER A 258 21.85 -13.42 -0.62
CA SER A 258 23.05 -14.01 -1.21
C SER A 258 24.33 -13.43 -0.64
N THR A 259 25.44 -14.18 -0.74
CA THR A 259 26.80 -13.69 -0.53
C THR A 259 27.71 -14.15 -1.65
N ALA A 260 28.80 -13.42 -1.86
CA ALA A 260 29.87 -13.78 -2.81
C ALA A 260 31.26 -13.70 -2.13
N ASP A 261 31.31 -13.75 -0.80
CA ASP A 261 32.55 -13.55 -0.04
C ASP A 261 33.51 -14.74 -0.10
N ILE A 262 33.06 -15.89 -0.61
CA ILE A 262 33.92 -17.08 -0.77
C ILE A 262 34.21 -17.25 -2.26
N GLU A 263 35.47 -17.03 -2.64
CA GLU A 263 36.00 -17.18 -4.01
C GLU A 263 35.22 -16.39 -5.08
N HIS A 264 34.52 -15.32 -4.66
CA HIS A 264 33.64 -14.51 -5.51
C HIS A 264 32.50 -15.32 -6.19
N ASN A 265 32.20 -16.51 -5.66
CA ASN A 265 31.08 -17.34 -6.11
C ASN A 265 29.79 -16.97 -5.39
N ARG A 266 28.75 -16.60 -6.16
CA ARG A 266 27.46 -16.20 -5.59
C ARG A 266 26.71 -17.41 -5.06
N VAL A 267 26.52 -17.45 -3.74
CA VAL A 267 25.77 -18.50 -3.03
C VAL A 267 24.47 -17.93 -2.46
N ARG A 268 23.41 -18.71 -2.50
CA ARG A 268 22.08 -18.39 -1.94
C ARG A 268 21.56 -19.56 -1.09
N PRO A 269 20.89 -19.29 0.08
CA PRO A 269 20.78 -18.01 0.75
C PRO A 269 22.03 -17.66 1.55
N ALA A 270 22.13 -16.40 2.05
CA ALA A 270 22.99 -16.04 3.18
C ALA A 270 22.11 -15.92 4.45
N HIS A 271 21.97 -14.73 5.04
CA HIS A 271 21.23 -14.53 6.30
C HIS A 271 19.74 -14.23 6.14
N GLY A 272 19.32 -13.73 4.99
CA GLY A 272 17.93 -13.40 4.68
C GLY A 272 17.18 -14.56 3.99
N PRO A 273 16.03 -14.28 3.35
CA PRO A 273 15.17 -15.28 2.77
C PRO A 273 15.86 -16.11 1.67
N ARG A 274 15.60 -17.41 1.70
CA ARG A 274 16.04 -18.35 0.66
C ARG A 274 15.19 -18.24 -0.60
N GLU A 275 13.94 -17.79 -0.47
CA GLU A 275 12.99 -17.65 -1.57
C GLU A 275 12.42 -16.23 -1.60
N PHE A 276 12.37 -15.67 -2.80
CA PHE A 276 11.70 -14.41 -3.08
C PHE A 276 10.67 -14.63 -4.18
N HIS A 277 9.43 -14.19 -3.94
CA HIS A 277 8.32 -14.31 -4.86
C HIS A 277 7.71 -12.92 -5.10
N LEU A 278 7.61 -12.50 -6.36
CA LEU A 278 6.89 -11.30 -6.76
C LEU A 278 5.58 -11.68 -7.44
N ILE A 279 4.46 -11.19 -6.91
CA ILE A 279 3.13 -11.37 -7.50
C ILE A 279 2.68 -10.04 -8.08
N LEU A 280 2.66 -9.96 -9.42
CA LEU A 280 2.20 -8.81 -10.19
C LEU A 280 0.70 -8.96 -10.45
N VAL A 281 -0.07 -7.99 -9.97
CA VAL A 281 -1.53 -8.04 -9.93
C VAL A 281 -2.13 -7.14 -10.99
N ASP A 282 -2.99 -7.68 -11.85
CA ASP A 282 -3.87 -6.90 -12.72
C ASP A 282 -5.10 -6.39 -11.94
N ASN A 283 -6.01 -7.24 -11.61
CA ASN A 283 -7.26 -6.94 -10.88
C ASN A 283 -7.92 -5.64 -11.36
N GLY A 284 -8.17 -5.52 -12.68
CA GLY A 284 -8.82 -4.38 -13.34
C GLY A 284 -7.88 -3.28 -13.85
N ARG A 285 -6.58 -3.31 -13.51
CA ARG A 285 -5.61 -2.26 -13.89
C ARG A 285 -5.36 -2.19 -15.40
N VAL A 286 -5.25 -3.35 -16.06
CA VAL A 286 -5.09 -3.41 -17.52
C VAL A 286 -6.31 -2.86 -18.24
N LYS A 287 -7.52 -3.17 -17.76
CA LYS A 287 -8.76 -2.59 -18.28
C LYS A 287 -8.80 -1.07 -18.09
N ALA A 288 -8.46 -0.57 -16.91
CA ALA A 288 -8.39 0.85 -16.64
C ALA A 288 -7.32 1.56 -17.49
N ASN A 289 -6.18 0.91 -17.80
CA ASN A 289 -5.14 1.47 -18.65
C ASN A 289 -5.59 1.69 -20.11
N LYS A 290 -6.56 0.94 -20.58
CA LYS A 290 -7.15 1.08 -21.94
C LYS A 290 -8.18 2.21 -22.04
N ASP A 291 -8.64 2.76 -20.92
CA ASP A 291 -9.60 3.87 -20.85
C ASP A 291 -8.86 5.18 -20.58
N GLU A 292 -8.98 6.17 -21.48
CA GLU A 292 -8.23 7.44 -21.41
C GLU A 292 -8.43 8.23 -20.11
N VAL A 293 -9.59 8.07 -19.44
CA VAL A 293 -9.90 8.78 -18.20
C VAL A 293 -9.49 7.95 -16.98
N LEU A 294 -9.87 6.67 -16.94
CA LEU A 294 -9.56 5.78 -15.81
C LEU A 294 -8.07 5.52 -15.67
N ARG A 295 -7.33 5.58 -16.76
CA ARG A 295 -5.87 5.46 -16.78
C ARG A 295 -5.17 6.43 -15.83
N GLU A 296 -5.73 7.62 -15.63
CA GLU A 296 -5.16 8.59 -14.68
C GLU A 296 -5.08 8.03 -13.25
N ALA A 297 -6.02 7.16 -12.84
CA ALA A 297 -5.99 6.53 -11.52
C ALA A 297 -4.72 5.72 -11.28
N LEU A 298 -4.17 5.08 -12.31
CA LEU A 298 -2.96 4.24 -12.24
C LEU A 298 -1.68 5.05 -11.98
N LEU A 299 -1.69 6.36 -12.18
CA LEU A 299 -0.59 7.24 -11.82
C LEU A 299 -0.46 7.45 -10.31
N CYS A 300 -1.47 7.07 -9.50
CA CYS A 300 -1.51 7.33 -8.08
C CYS A 300 -0.39 6.59 -7.32
N ILE A 301 0.42 7.34 -6.57
CA ILE A 301 1.48 6.83 -5.69
C ILE A 301 1.01 6.60 -4.24
N ARG A 302 -0.28 6.79 -3.96
CA ARG A 302 -0.90 6.57 -2.64
C ARG A 302 -0.27 7.37 -1.50
N CYS A 303 0.15 8.63 -1.76
CA CYS A 303 0.71 9.51 -0.73
C CYS A 303 -0.32 10.03 0.30
N GLY A 304 -1.61 9.84 0.10
CA GLY A 304 -2.68 10.22 1.03
C GLY A 304 -3.04 11.71 1.07
N ARG A 305 -2.30 12.58 0.38
CA ARG A 305 -2.48 14.03 0.47
C ARG A 305 -3.89 14.51 0.09
N CYS A 306 -4.51 13.88 -0.92
CA CYS A 306 -5.86 14.23 -1.36
C CYS A 306 -6.94 14.05 -0.26
N HIS A 307 -6.75 13.13 0.68
CA HIS A 307 -7.65 12.91 1.81
C HIS A 307 -7.68 14.14 2.72
N PHE A 308 -6.50 14.66 3.08
CA PHE A 308 -6.40 15.79 4.00
C PHE A 308 -6.98 17.11 3.46
N HIS A 309 -7.13 17.23 2.15
CA HIS A 309 -7.65 18.44 1.50
C HIS A 309 -9.11 18.27 1.01
N CYS A 310 -9.70 17.08 1.15
CA CYS A 310 -11.06 16.84 0.69
C CYS A 310 -12.10 17.18 1.77
N PRO A 311 -13.07 18.07 1.49
CA PRO A 311 -14.11 18.42 2.45
C PRO A 311 -15.02 17.23 2.78
N VAL A 312 -15.31 16.35 1.81
CA VAL A 312 -16.13 15.16 2.03
C VAL A 312 -15.43 14.18 2.96
N TYR A 313 -14.16 13.85 2.67
CA TYR A 313 -13.40 12.94 3.53
C TYR A 313 -13.26 13.49 4.97
N ARG A 314 -13.11 14.80 5.12
CA ARG A 314 -13.09 15.43 6.44
C ARG A 314 -14.41 15.25 7.19
N ALA A 315 -15.55 15.25 6.49
CA ALA A 315 -16.87 15.14 7.09
C ALA A 315 -17.25 13.71 7.44
N ILE A 316 -17.00 12.75 6.55
CA ILE A 316 -17.51 11.37 6.67
C ILE A 316 -16.43 10.27 6.73
N GLY A 317 -15.17 10.63 6.55
CA GLY A 317 -14.03 9.69 6.69
C GLY A 317 -14.07 8.53 5.72
N ASN A 318 -13.76 7.34 6.23
CA ASN A 318 -13.73 6.10 5.49
C ASN A 318 -15.11 5.52 5.11
N VAL A 319 -16.20 6.16 5.54
CA VAL A 319 -17.54 5.87 4.98
C VAL A 319 -17.59 6.21 3.51
N TRP A 320 -16.70 7.11 3.04
CA TRP A 320 -16.53 7.38 1.63
C TRP A 320 -15.49 6.46 1.00
N GLY A 321 -15.93 5.44 0.28
CA GLY A 321 -15.16 4.41 -0.39
C GLY A 321 -15.24 3.05 0.32
N ASP A 322 -14.69 2.03 -0.31
CA ASP A 322 -14.59 0.69 0.27
C ASP A 322 -13.17 0.38 0.73
N PRO A 323 -12.99 -0.24 1.90
CA PRO A 323 -11.67 -0.65 2.34
C PRO A 323 -10.99 -1.60 1.33
N PRO A 324 -9.68 -1.44 1.08
CA PRO A 324 -8.73 -0.53 1.77
C PRO A 324 -8.74 0.90 1.20
N TYR A 325 -9.55 1.17 0.23
CA TYR A 325 -9.57 2.41 -0.53
C TYR A 325 -10.64 3.36 -0.01
N SER A 326 -10.22 4.54 0.47
CA SER A 326 -11.12 5.57 0.97
C SER A 326 -10.82 6.93 0.35
N GLY A 327 -11.74 7.88 0.52
CA GLY A 327 -11.58 9.25 0.05
C GLY A 327 -11.53 9.42 -1.46
N PRO A 328 -11.01 10.56 -1.97
CA PRO A 328 -11.04 10.88 -3.40
C PRO A 328 -10.34 9.84 -4.28
N MET A 329 -9.17 9.40 -3.82
CA MET A 329 -8.40 8.37 -4.51
C MET A 329 -9.11 7.02 -4.41
N GLY A 330 -9.66 6.70 -3.24
CA GLY A 330 -10.36 5.45 -3.00
C GLY A 330 -11.57 5.27 -3.91
N ALA A 331 -12.35 6.33 -4.12
CA ALA A 331 -13.50 6.29 -5.01
C ALA A 331 -13.12 5.97 -6.48
N MET A 332 -11.93 6.41 -6.94
CA MET A 332 -11.42 5.99 -8.26
C MET A 332 -11.03 4.51 -8.26
N TRP A 333 -10.34 4.07 -7.19
CA TRP A 333 -9.81 2.70 -7.10
C TRP A 333 -10.90 1.66 -6.89
N SER A 334 -11.97 1.93 -6.13
CA SER A 334 -13.15 1.04 -6.04
C SER A 334 -13.73 0.75 -7.42
N TYR A 335 -13.78 1.76 -8.31
CA TYR A 335 -14.24 1.53 -9.67
C TYR A 335 -13.26 0.74 -10.54
N VAL A 336 -11.95 0.99 -10.39
CA VAL A 336 -10.91 0.24 -11.13
C VAL A 336 -10.93 -1.25 -10.78
N VAL A 337 -11.07 -1.57 -9.48
CA VAL A 337 -10.96 -2.93 -8.96
C VAL A 337 -12.28 -3.69 -9.08
N ASP A 338 -13.39 -3.07 -8.65
CA ASP A 338 -14.67 -3.75 -8.46
C ASP A 338 -15.76 -3.26 -9.44
N GLY A 339 -15.49 -2.18 -10.18
CA GLY A 339 -16.50 -1.51 -11.03
C GLY A 339 -17.54 -0.72 -10.23
N ASP A 340 -17.34 -0.52 -8.91
CA ASP A 340 -18.30 0.19 -8.06
C ASP A 340 -18.22 1.70 -8.29
N SER A 341 -19.29 2.27 -8.83
CA SER A 341 -19.45 3.71 -9.09
C SER A 341 -20.01 4.49 -7.90
N LYS A 342 -20.60 3.83 -6.90
CA LYS A 342 -21.29 4.48 -5.77
C LYS A 342 -20.39 5.43 -4.99
N PRO A 343 -19.12 5.10 -4.65
CA PRO A 343 -18.25 6.03 -3.96
C PRO A 343 -18.04 7.35 -4.70
N ALA A 344 -18.07 7.35 -6.03
CA ALA A 344 -17.92 8.58 -6.82
C ALA A 344 -19.07 9.57 -6.61
N MET A 345 -20.26 9.10 -6.23
CA MET A 345 -21.45 9.94 -6.01
C MET A 345 -21.27 10.95 -4.87
N TYR A 346 -20.43 10.67 -3.89
CA TYR A 346 -20.14 11.57 -2.76
C TYR A 346 -19.26 12.78 -3.12
N CYS A 347 -18.63 12.78 -4.32
CA CYS A 347 -17.74 13.87 -4.71
C CYS A 347 -18.53 15.18 -4.96
N VAL A 348 -18.16 16.24 -4.26
CA VAL A 348 -18.75 17.60 -4.41
C VAL A 348 -17.93 18.52 -5.33
N HIS A 349 -16.97 17.97 -6.09
CA HIS A 349 -16.16 18.69 -7.08
C HIS A 349 -15.41 19.93 -6.55
N SER A 350 -14.95 19.94 -5.28
CA SER A 350 -14.19 21.05 -4.70
C SER A 350 -12.87 21.37 -5.41
N GLY A 351 -12.30 20.42 -6.17
CA GLY A 351 -11.04 20.59 -6.89
C GLY A 351 -9.77 20.42 -6.06
N ASN A 352 -9.83 20.56 -4.74
CA ASN A 352 -8.65 20.58 -3.86
C ASN A 352 -7.74 19.35 -4.02
N CYS A 353 -8.31 18.17 -4.26
CA CYS A 353 -7.55 16.93 -4.45
C CYS A 353 -6.69 16.96 -5.71
N LYS A 354 -7.11 17.66 -6.78
CA LYS A 354 -6.33 17.87 -7.99
C LYS A 354 -5.15 18.81 -7.74
N GLU A 355 -5.40 19.93 -7.07
CA GLU A 355 -4.40 20.98 -6.82
C GLU A 355 -3.21 20.49 -5.97
N VAL A 356 -3.46 19.55 -5.07
CA VAL A 356 -2.42 19.02 -4.17
C VAL A 356 -1.76 17.73 -4.68
N CYS A 357 -2.20 17.19 -5.81
CA CYS A 357 -1.73 15.90 -6.30
C CYS A 357 -0.33 15.99 -6.93
N PRO A 358 0.72 15.32 -6.40
CA PRO A 358 2.05 15.33 -6.98
C PRO A 358 2.08 14.72 -8.38
N MET A 359 1.17 13.79 -8.66
CA MET A 359 1.07 13.10 -9.94
C MET A 359 0.13 13.81 -10.92
N GLN A 360 -0.38 15.01 -10.56
CA GLN A 360 -1.26 15.85 -11.39
C GLN A 360 -2.48 15.10 -11.93
N ILE A 361 -3.04 14.18 -11.14
CA ILE A 361 -4.26 13.44 -11.48
C ILE A 361 -5.46 14.38 -11.40
N ASN A 362 -6.26 14.46 -12.45
CA ASN A 362 -7.53 15.21 -12.41
C ASN A 362 -8.62 14.37 -11.75
N ILE A 363 -8.48 14.13 -10.44
CA ILE A 363 -9.39 13.29 -9.65
C ILE A 363 -10.87 13.69 -9.84
N PRO A 364 -11.27 15.00 -9.80
CA PRO A 364 -12.65 15.37 -10.04
C PRO A 364 -13.20 14.91 -11.40
N ARG A 365 -12.37 15.04 -12.47
CA ARG A 365 -12.76 14.56 -13.82
C ARG A 365 -12.98 13.06 -13.86
N VAL A 366 -12.07 12.30 -13.22
CA VAL A 366 -12.19 10.83 -13.16
C VAL A 366 -13.46 10.43 -12.41
N LEU A 367 -13.76 11.08 -11.27
CA LEU A 367 -14.95 10.78 -10.48
C LEU A 367 -16.24 11.17 -11.20
N GLU A 368 -16.25 12.28 -11.94
CA GLU A 368 -17.39 12.67 -12.79
C GLU A 368 -17.65 11.65 -13.90
N TYR A 369 -16.60 11.19 -14.56
CA TYR A 369 -16.69 10.13 -15.57
C TYR A 369 -17.27 8.82 -14.98
N ILE A 370 -16.82 8.42 -13.80
CA ILE A 370 -17.34 7.23 -13.11
C ILE A 370 -18.82 7.42 -12.74
N LYS A 371 -19.23 8.59 -12.23
CA LYS A 371 -20.64 8.91 -11.95
C LYS A 371 -21.51 8.71 -13.18
N ASN A 372 -21.10 9.28 -14.32
CA ASN A 372 -21.87 9.20 -15.57
C ASN A 372 -22.00 7.74 -16.04
N LYS A 373 -20.93 6.94 -15.94
CA LYS A 373 -21.00 5.49 -16.23
C LYS A 373 -21.97 4.75 -15.31
N GLY A 374 -21.99 5.07 -14.00
CA GLY A 374 -22.91 4.47 -13.03
C GLY A 374 -24.38 4.76 -13.35
N ILE A 375 -24.70 6.01 -13.64
CA ILE A 375 -26.07 6.43 -13.98
C ILE A 375 -26.59 5.70 -15.23
N HIS A 376 -25.76 5.52 -16.25
CA HIS A 376 -26.16 4.83 -17.48
C HIS A 376 -26.36 3.33 -17.29
N ASN A 377 -25.63 2.69 -16.38
CA ASN A 377 -25.81 1.27 -16.06
C ASN A 377 -27.10 1.03 -15.26
N ASP A 378 -27.46 1.94 -14.34
CA ASP A 378 -28.70 1.83 -13.55
C ASP A 378 -29.96 2.16 -14.40
N SER A 379 -29.85 3.00 -15.43
CA SER A 379 -30.97 3.34 -16.33
C SER A 379 -31.31 2.22 -17.34
N GLY A 380 -30.42 1.26 -17.56
CA GLY A 380 -30.68 0.06 -18.38
C GLY A 380 -31.64 -0.96 -17.76
N GLY A 381 -31.98 -0.81 -16.47
CA GLY A 381 -32.90 -1.69 -15.74
C GLY A 381 -34.37 -1.28 -15.68
N PHE A 382 -34.74 -0.17 -16.30
CA PHE A 382 -36.14 0.35 -16.32
C PHE A 382 -36.87 0.17 -17.68
N ASN A 383 -36.46 -0.81 -18.49
CA ASN A 383 -37.21 -1.21 -19.69
C ASN A 383 -37.72 -2.64 -19.52
N ALA A 384 -38.90 -2.81 -18.92
CA ALA A 384 -39.89 -3.84 -19.24
C ALA A 384 -41.20 -3.55 -18.48
#